data_d326eaa1d027c83ed0ddcc66b5d9f357
#
_entry.id   d326eaa1d027c83ed0ddcc66b5d9f357
#
_cell.length_a   1.000
_cell.length_b   1.000
_cell.length_c   1.000
_cell.angle_alpha   90.00
_cell.angle_beta   90.00
_cell.angle_gamma   90.00
#
_symmetry.space_group_name_H-M   'P 1'
#
loop_
_entity.id
_entity.type
_entity.pdbx_description
1 polymer ?
#
loop_
_entity_poly.entity_id
_entity_poly.type
_entity_poly.pdbx_seq_one_letter_code
_entity_poly.pdbx_strand_id
1 'polypeptide(L)'
;MCDKRLAYTRSGNALRGTIVAFHGVTDSASSLMDLAQRYHADWEVILVDTLGHGLSARFSAAELQDPFAAMVKAAAQTLVDITSRSLNGSVVLMGHSLGGAIAATLAARFPQMIRALVLEDPALLTQTQALMYQQNALHLLEKVQQTKQYPSPALELLRASYPHWSEVEYLGWAQGKIQVDQDFLATGIVGTINRDLLATLQMPTLLITGDGEDVLFGEQGMKQANSYNNPNLQCVQIANATHTVRRDQSEKFYAAVEEFFDRVITGAADYAYEPYIDPELLPVIADIPEQRTWDLKKMRAKGEELLNNVTVPAGVDVTVLRTGQIVSRFISKEATSANASVKRIIFAIHGGGYVAGKAAFDDARNAEIAQRFNALVVSPEYRLAPETPYPGAVEDCISALQFCFDEYQNLPVYLYGDSAGAGLVNQILQSVNKDFAEKIKGLILLEPCLDASMGSASYAKYSQGPIWTRKAAASAWKAYAGNADLPEFAFPYAMPPVMIPAILFVNPVDPLRDEALTWAKTQIDRGGKVSVYLPAGTFHGALSVSGSKVWAQVSKLIDAFIVDTEEGDAGEAEK
;
A
#
# COMPACT_ATOMS: atom_id res chain seq x y z
N MET A 1 2.55 3.01 -31.44
CA MET A 1 2.58 1.58 -31.12
C MET A 1 1.58 1.35 -30.01
N CYS A 2 0.58 0.49 -30.21
CA CYS A 2 -0.40 0.19 -29.17
C CYS A 2 0.34 -0.46 -28.00
N ASP A 3 0.20 0.11 -26.80
CA ASP A 3 0.79 -0.40 -25.56
C ASP A 3 0.05 -1.71 -25.22
N LYS A 4 0.64 -2.84 -25.61
CA LYS A 4 0.05 -4.17 -25.41
C LYS A 4 0.21 -4.57 -23.95
N ARG A 5 -0.69 -4.10 -23.08
CA ARG A 5 -0.78 -4.55 -21.70
C ARG A 5 -1.43 -5.94 -21.66
N LEU A 6 -0.93 -6.77 -20.77
CA LEU A 6 -1.54 -8.06 -20.49
C LEU A 6 -2.79 -7.87 -19.64
N ALA A 7 -3.80 -8.70 -19.90
CA ALA A 7 -4.96 -8.80 -19.00
C ALA A 7 -4.54 -9.52 -17.71
N TYR A 8 -5.11 -9.12 -16.59
CA TYR A 8 -4.92 -9.77 -15.29
C TYR A 8 -6.14 -9.59 -14.39
N THR A 9 -6.29 -10.51 -13.45
CA THR A 9 -7.21 -10.37 -12.32
C THR A 9 -6.46 -9.93 -11.09
N ARG A 10 -7.14 -9.19 -10.21
CA ARG A 10 -6.57 -8.67 -8.97
C ARG A 10 -7.52 -8.99 -7.83
N SER A 11 -7.02 -9.54 -6.75
CA SER A 11 -7.80 -9.91 -5.57
C SER A 11 -6.97 -9.85 -4.30
N GLY A 12 -7.62 -9.81 -3.16
CA GLY A 12 -6.97 -9.91 -1.85
C GLY A 12 -6.41 -8.59 -1.31
N ASN A 13 -5.67 -8.71 -0.21
CA ASN A 13 -5.16 -7.61 0.61
C ASN A 13 -3.64 -7.62 0.63
N ALA A 14 -2.99 -6.51 0.31
CA ALA A 14 -1.54 -6.40 0.22
C ALA A 14 -0.83 -6.31 1.60
N LEU A 15 -1.24 -7.08 2.60
CA LEU A 15 -0.69 -7.02 3.97
C LEU A 15 0.79 -7.44 4.03
N ARG A 16 1.11 -8.51 3.30
CA ARG A 16 2.48 -9.04 3.16
C ARG A 16 3.14 -8.59 1.85
N GLY A 17 2.39 -7.98 0.94
CA GLY A 17 2.83 -7.50 -0.37
C GLY A 17 1.97 -8.00 -1.52
N THR A 18 2.52 -7.95 -2.74
CA THR A 18 1.84 -8.36 -3.97
C THR A 18 2.50 -9.60 -4.55
N ILE A 19 1.71 -10.64 -4.84
CA ILE A 19 2.11 -11.81 -5.63
C ILE A 19 1.64 -11.58 -7.06
N VAL A 20 2.54 -11.73 -8.05
CA VAL A 20 2.22 -11.74 -9.48
C VAL A 20 2.50 -13.12 -10.02
N ALA A 21 1.48 -13.81 -10.54
CA ALA A 21 1.59 -15.19 -10.96
C ALA A 21 1.32 -15.36 -12.47
N PHE A 22 2.17 -16.20 -13.11
CA PHE A 22 2.12 -16.55 -14.53
C PHE A 22 1.85 -18.04 -14.70
N HIS A 23 0.90 -18.38 -15.57
CA HIS A 23 0.41 -19.74 -15.86
C HIS A 23 1.26 -20.48 -16.91
N GLY A 24 0.99 -21.79 -17.07
CA GLY A 24 1.63 -22.64 -18.09
C GLY A 24 1.11 -22.42 -19.51
N VAL A 25 1.72 -23.12 -20.48
CA VAL A 25 1.57 -22.90 -21.94
C VAL A 25 0.14 -23.03 -22.48
N THR A 26 -0.70 -23.87 -21.90
CA THR A 26 -2.10 -24.08 -22.34
C THR A 26 -3.11 -23.67 -21.28
N ASP A 27 -2.68 -22.89 -20.32
CA ASP A 27 -3.48 -22.40 -19.21
C ASP A 27 -3.85 -20.91 -19.37
N SER A 28 -4.42 -20.29 -18.37
CA SER A 28 -4.74 -18.86 -18.29
C SER A 28 -4.72 -18.42 -16.81
N ALA A 29 -4.93 -17.15 -16.54
CA ALA A 29 -5.04 -16.63 -15.18
C ALA A 29 -6.07 -17.40 -14.34
N SER A 30 -7.17 -17.85 -14.94
CA SER A 30 -8.21 -18.62 -14.25
C SER A 30 -7.73 -19.98 -13.73
N SER A 31 -6.69 -20.56 -14.29
CA SER A 31 -6.09 -21.81 -13.84
C SER A 31 -5.19 -21.66 -12.60
N LEU A 32 -5.06 -20.46 -12.08
CA LEU A 32 -4.30 -20.14 -10.87
C LEU A 32 -5.21 -19.64 -9.73
N MET A 33 -6.53 -19.83 -9.85
CA MET A 33 -7.50 -19.28 -8.89
C MET A 33 -7.37 -19.85 -7.49
N ASP A 34 -6.91 -21.09 -7.32
CA ASP A 34 -6.63 -21.69 -6.01
C ASP A 34 -5.53 -20.91 -5.26
N LEU A 35 -4.50 -20.45 -5.98
CA LEU A 35 -3.45 -19.59 -5.44
C LEU A 35 -4.03 -18.27 -4.92
N ALA A 36 -4.95 -17.66 -5.66
CA ALA A 36 -5.65 -16.47 -5.20
C ALA A 36 -6.51 -16.77 -3.96
N GLN A 37 -7.22 -17.89 -3.93
CA GLN A 37 -8.02 -18.31 -2.77
C GLN A 37 -7.15 -18.58 -1.53
N ARG A 38 -5.97 -19.13 -1.71
CA ARG A 38 -5.04 -19.42 -0.61
C ARG A 38 -4.48 -18.14 0.02
N TYR A 39 -4.08 -17.16 -0.80
CA TYR A 39 -3.30 -16.03 -0.35
C TYR A 39 -4.08 -14.72 -0.18
N HIS A 40 -5.34 -14.61 -0.63
CA HIS A 40 -6.10 -13.35 -0.66
C HIS A 40 -6.30 -12.67 0.71
N ALA A 41 -6.18 -13.40 1.80
CA ALA A 41 -6.34 -12.83 3.14
C ALA A 41 -5.21 -11.83 3.48
N ASP A 42 -3.96 -12.19 3.10
CA ASP A 42 -2.76 -11.45 3.50
C ASP A 42 -1.96 -10.88 2.33
N TRP A 43 -2.26 -11.31 1.11
CA TRP A 43 -1.57 -10.90 -0.10
C TRP A 43 -2.53 -10.31 -1.12
N GLU A 44 -2.09 -9.26 -1.78
CA GLU A 44 -2.67 -8.93 -3.07
C GLU A 44 -2.16 -9.95 -4.09
N VAL A 45 -3.08 -10.62 -4.78
CA VAL A 45 -2.76 -11.63 -5.78
C VAL A 45 -3.20 -11.16 -7.16
N ILE A 46 -2.24 -11.07 -8.06
CA ILE A 46 -2.42 -10.68 -9.47
C ILE A 46 -2.12 -11.91 -10.33
N LEU A 47 -3.15 -12.43 -10.99
CA LEU A 47 -3.05 -13.56 -11.91
C LEU A 47 -3.05 -13.03 -13.34
N VAL A 48 -1.97 -13.26 -14.08
CA VAL A 48 -1.73 -12.63 -15.38
C VAL A 48 -2.02 -13.63 -16.51
N ASP A 49 -2.86 -13.22 -17.47
CA ASP A 49 -2.94 -13.88 -18.77
C ASP A 49 -1.72 -13.46 -19.62
N THR A 50 -0.86 -14.39 -19.96
CA THR A 50 0.30 -14.10 -20.82
C THR A 50 -0.13 -13.74 -22.24
N LEU A 51 0.76 -13.11 -23.02
CA LEU A 51 0.46 -12.79 -24.43
C LEU A 51 -0.01 -14.05 -25.19
N GLY A 52 -1.06 -13.95 -25.95
CA GLY A 52 -1.68 -15.08 -26.65
C GLY A 52 -2.59 -15.97 -25.79
N HIS A 53 -2.84 -15.63 -24.53
CA HIS A 53 -3.67 -16.42 -23.62
C HIS A 53 -4.79 -15.58 -23.02
N GLY A 54 -5.83 -16.27 -22.54
CA GLY A 54 -6.94 -15.65 -21.83
C GLY A 54 -7.54 -14.46 -22.56
N LEU A 55 -7.63 -13.34 -21.84
CA LEU A 55 -8.13 -12.05 -22.34
C LEU A 55 -7.03 -11.12 -22.87
N SER A 56 -5.75 -11.55 -22.82
CA SER A 56 -4.64 -10.80 -23.38
C SER A 56 -4.66 -10.77 -24.91
N ALA A 57 -3.90 -9.83 -25.49
CA ALA A 57 -3.80 -9.71 -26.94
C ALA A 57 -3.22 -10.99 -27.60
N ARG A 58 -3.64 -11.27 -28.83
CA ARG A 58 -3.06 -12.34 -29.66
C ARG A 58 -1.71 -11.89 -30.25
N PHE A 59 -0.91 -12.85 -30.66
CA PHE A 59 0.35 -12.55 -31.32
C PHE A 59 0.13 -11.93 -32.71
N SER A 60 0.96 -10.98 -33.06
CA SER A 60 1.14 -10.56 -34.45
C SER A 60 2.11 -11.52 -35.18
N ALA A 61 2.10 -11.52 -36.51
CA ALA A 61 3.01 -12.33 -37.30
C ALA A 61 4.49 -12.06 -36.97
N ALA A 62 4.85 -10.83 -36.64
CA ALA A 62 6.21 -10.48 -36.23
C ALA A 62 6.58 -11.06 -34.85
N GLU A 63 5.65 -11.11 -33.95
CA GLU A 63 5.87 -11.66 -32.60
C GLU A 63 5.93 -13.19 -32.58
N LEU A 64 5.29 -13.85 -33.56
CA LEU A 64 5.38 -15.30 -33.74
C LEU A 64 6.77 -15.76 -34.23
N GLN A 65 7.65 -14.85 -34.70
CA GLN A 65 9.03 -15.18 -35.02
C GLN A 65 9.89 -15.45 -33.77
N ASP A 66 9.58 -14.79 -32.65
CA ASP A 66 10.16 -15.06 -31.32
C ASP A 66 9.09 -14.84 -30.24
N PRO A 67 8.17 -15.82 -30.07
CA PRO A 67 7.04 -15.66 -29.17
C PRO A 67 7.47 -15.55 -27.72
N PHE A 68 8.54 -16.21 -27.29
CA PHE A 68 9.01 -16.12 -25.91
C PHE A 68 9.53 -14.71 -25.59
N ALA A 69 10.34 -14.11 -26.47
CA ALA A 69 10.78 -12.72 -26.27
C ALA A 69 9.62 -11.73 -26.27
N ALA A 70 8.59 -11.94 -27.11
CA ALA A 70 7.39 -11.11 -27.13
C ALA A 70 6.59 -11.20 -25.83
N MET A 71 6.43 -12.42 -25.27
CA MET A 71 5.79 -12.63 -23.96
C MET A 71 6.55 -11.95 -22.82
N VAL A 72 7.88 -12.14 -22.78
CA VAL A 72 8.73 -11.49 -21.75
C VAL A 72 8.65 -9.97 -21.85
N LYS A 73 8.63 -9.41 -23.07
CA LYS A 73 8.49 -7.96 -23.27
C LYS A 73 7.15 -7.43 -22.75
N ALA A 74 6.05 -8.09 -23.09
CA ALA A 74 4.72 -7.71 -22.64
C ALA A 74 4.58 -7.86 -21.11
N ALA A 75 5.12 -8.94 -20.53
CA ALA A 75 5.14 -9.17 -19.10
C ALA A 75 6.01 -8.14 -18.36
N ALA A 76 7.13 -7.70 -18.92
CA ALA A 76 7.97 -6.65 -18.34
C ALA A 76 7.22 -5.30 -18.25
N GLN A 77 6.51 -4.92 -19.31
CA GLN A 77 5.69 -3.70 -19.31
C GLN A 77 4.60 -3.74 -18.23
N THR A 78 3.91 -4.88 -18.13
CA THR A 78 2.88 -5.10 -17.11
C THR A 78 3.48 -5.10 -15.69
N LEU A 79 4.64 -5.73 -15.50
CA LEU A 79 5.35 -5.75 -14.22
C LEU A 79 5.73 -4.34 -13.77
N VAL A 80 6.24 -3.48 -14.64
CA VAL A 80 6.54 -2.06 -14.35
C VAL A 80 5.28 -1.33 -13.89
N ASP A 81 4.15 -1.54 -14.55
CA ASP A 81 2.87 -0.92 -14.18
C ASP A 81 2.37 -1.42 -12.81
N ILE A 82 2.50 -2.71 -12.53
CA ILE A 82 2.11 -3.30 -11.23
C ILE A 82 3.04 -2.80 -10.12
N THR A 83 4.36 -2.84 -10.31
CA THR A 83 5.32 -2.45 -9.27
C THR A 83 5.26 -0.97 -8.95
N SER A 84 4.93 -0.12 -9.93
CA SER A 84 4.72 1.33 -9.68
C SER A 84 3.56 1.62 -8.71
N ARG A 85 2.67 0.66 -8.50
CA ARG A 85 1.51 0.74 -7.60
C ARG A 85 1.63 -0.20 -6.40
N SER A 86 2.65 -1.03 -6.34
CA SER A 86 2.87 -1.95 -5.23
C SER A 86 3.54 -1.24 -4.05
N LEU A 87 3.29 -1.73 -2.86
CA LEU A 87 3.66 -1.10 -1.59
C LEU A 87 5.15 -0.77 -1.43
N ASN A 88 6.05 -1.55 -2.04
CA ASN A 88 7.50 -1.37 -1.91
C ASN A 88 8.22 -1.23 -3.26
N GLY A 89 7.49 -0.94 -4.35
CA GLY A 89 8.07 -0.96 -5.68
C GLY A 89 8.59 -2.34 -6.11
N SER A 90 8.25 -3.41 -5.36
CA SER A 90 8.68 -4.78 -5.63
C SER A 90 7.58 -5.78 -5.32
N VAL A 91 7.62 -6.94 -6.00
CA VAL A 91 6.62 -8.00 -5.89
C VAL A 91 7.27 -9.36 -5.67
N VAL A 92 6.49 -10.35 -5.24
CA VAL A 92 6.84 -11.75 -5.36
C VAL A 92 6.37 -12.25 -6.73
N LEU A 93 7.25 -12.83 -7.53
CA LEU A 93 6.85 -13.52 -8.76
C LEU A 93 6.64 -15.01 -8.49
N MET A 94 5.55 -15.54 -9.02
CA MET A 94 5.32 -16.98 -9.10
C MET A 94 5.09 -17.39 -10.55
N GLY A 95 5.56 -18.57 -10.95
CA GLY A 95 5.32 -19.02 -12.31
C GLY A 95 5.39 -20.52 -12.44
N HIS A 96 4.41 -21.08 -13.18
CA HIS A 96 4.38 -22.49 -13.55
C HIS A 96 4.81 -22.69 -14.99
N SER A 97 5.67 -23.66 -15.27
CA SER A 97 6.04 -24.06 -16.63
C SER A 97 6.54 -22.88 -17.48
N LEU A 98 5.86 -22.53 -18.58
CA LEU A 98 6.11 -21.33 -19.39
C LEU A 98 6.13 -20.06 -18.55
N GLY A 99 5.15 -19.91 -17.66
CA GLY A 99 5.09 -18.78 -16.72
C GLY A 99 6.28 -18.74 -15.77
N GLY A 100 6.83 -19.90 -15.40
CA GLY A 100 8.07 -20.01 -14.63
C GLY A 100 9.30 -19.51 -15.40
N ALA A 101 9.38 -19.83 -16.69
CA ALA A 101 10.45 -19.31 -17.55
C ALA A 101 10.37 -17.80 -17.75
N ILE A 102 9.14 -17.26 -17.90
CA ILE A 102 8.89 -15.80 -17.97
C ILE A 102 9.30 -15.14 -16.65
N ALA A 103 8.83 -15.65 -15.52
CA ALA A 103 9.12 -15.10 -14.20
C ALA A 103 10.62 -15.09 -13.89
N ALA A 104 11.33 -16.19 -14.17
CA ALA A 104 12.78 -16.29 -14.01
C ALA A 104 13.53 -15.29 -14.89
N THR A 105 13.09 -15.12 -16.14
CA THR A 105 13.71 -14.16 -17.09
C THR A 105 13.48 -12.71 -16.63
N LEU A 106 12.29 -12.38 -16.13
CA LEU A 106 12.01 -11.07 -15.56
C LEU A 106 12.84 -10.80 -14.31
N ALA A 107 12.96 -11.79 -13.42
CA ALA A 107 13.74 -11.68 -12.20
C ALA A 107 15.23 -11.43 -12.48
N ALA A 108 15.81 -12.11 -13.48
CA ALA A 108 17.17 -11.86 -13.90
C ALA A 108 17.38 -10.48 -14.54
N ARG A 109 16.38 -9.94 -15.24
CA ARG A 109 16.46 -8.62 -15.92
C ARG A 109 16.14 -7.44 -15.00
N PHE A 110 15.26 -7.61 -14.02
CA PHE A 110 14.73 -6.56 -13.15
C PHE A 110 14.80 -6.95 -11.66
N PRO A 111 16.00 -7.34 -11.14
CA PRO A 111 16.13 -7.87 -9.78
C PRO A 111 15.60 -6.91 -8.71
N GLN A 112 15.70 -5.60 -8.94
CA GLN A 112 15.22 -4.57 -8.00
C GLN A 112 13.68 -4.52 -7.86
N MET A 113 12.94 -5.07 -8.81
CA MET A 113 11.48 -5.14 -8.77
C MET A 113 10.95 -6.43 -8.13
N ILE A 114 11.83 -7.39 -7.83
CA ILE A 114 11.44 -8.73 -7.40
C ILE A 114 11.99 -9.00 -6.00
N ARG A 115 11.07 -9.16 -5.06
CA ARG A 115 11.40 -9.45 -3.66
C ARG A 115 11.74 -10.91 -3.42
N ALA A 116 11.02 -11.80 -4.08
CA ALA A 116 11.24 -13.24 -4.06
C ALA A 116 10.66 -13.88 -5.32
N LEU A 117 11.12 -15.09 -5.65
CA LEU A 117 10.72 -15.82 -6.85
C LEU A 117 10.35 -17.26 -6.49
N VAL A 118 9.18 -17.73 -6.95
CA VAL A 118 8.75 -19.13 -6.83
C VAL A 118 8.53 -19.70 -8.23
N LEU A 119 9.22 -20.78 -8.53
CA LEU A 119 9.21 -21.47 -9.81
C LEU A 119 8.65 -22.87 -9.65
N GLU A 120 7.46 -23.13 -10.19
CA GLU A 120 6.84 -24.46 -10.26
C GLU A 120 7.22 -25.11 -11.59
N ASP A 121 8.09 -26.09 -11.53
CA ASP A 121 8.63 -26.87 -12.66
C ASP A 121 8.81 -26.05 -13.95
N PRO A 122 9.68 -24.99 -13.91
CA PRO A 122 9.71 -23.95 -14.93
C PRO A 122 10.21 -24.49 -16.27
N ALA A 123 9.67 -23.98 -17.38
CA ALA A 123 10.09 -24.32 -18.74
C ALA A 123 11.45 -23.68 -19.13
N LEU A 124 12.45 -23.84 -18.26
CA LEU A 124 13.86 -23.62 -18.53
C LEU A 124 14.43 -24.93 -19.13
N LEU A 125 14.26 -25.11 -20.44
CA LEU A 125 14.39 -26.38 -21.14
C LEU A 125 15.84 -26.75 -21.44
N THR A 126 16.11 -28.04 -21.56
CA THR A 126 17.28 -28.52 -22.29
C THR A 126 17.04 -28.41 -23.81
N GLN A 127 18.10 -28.45 -24.61
CA GLN A 127 17.97 -28.44 -26.07
C GLN A 127 17.09 -29.61 -26.57
N THR A 128 17.22 -30.78 -25.96
CA THR A 128 16.43 -31.97 -26.31
C THR A 128 14.95 -31.75 -26.00
N GLN A 129 14.61 -31.21 -24.84
CA GLN A 129 13.23 -30.89 -24.47
C GLN A 129 12.61 -29.87 -25.44
N ALA A 130 13.35 -28.81 -25.79
CA ALA A 130 12.86 -27.78 -26.70
C ALA A 130 12.56 -28.38 -28.10
N LEU A 131 13.46 -29.21 -28.64
CA LEU A 131 13.23 -29.92 -29.91
C LEU A 131 12.02 -30.87 -29.84
N MET A 132 11.85 -31.59 -28.74
CA MET A 132 10.69 -32.48 -28.53
C MET A 132 9.38 -31.69 -28.57
N TYR A 133 9.28 -30.54 -27.90
CA TYR A 133 8.07 -29.70 -27.94
C TYR A 133 7.80 -29.18 -29.35
N GLN A 134 8.82 -28.74 -30.10
CA GLN A 134 8.66 -28.29 -31.48
C GLN A 134 8.16 -29.43 -32.38
N GLN A 135 8.69 -30.62 -32.24
CA GLN A 135 8.25 -31.79 -33.01
C GLN A 135 6.82 -32.22 -32.71
N ASN A 136 6.38 -32.05 -31.47
CA ASN A 136 5.05 -32.41 -30.99
C ASN A 136 4.03 -31.25 -31.02
N ALA A 137 4.39 -30.10 -31.58
CA ALA A 137 3.54 -28.88 -31.55
C ALA A 137 2.16 -29.13 -32.15
N LEU A 138 2.07 -29.80 -33.30
CA LEU A 138 0.79 -30.11 -33.96
C LEU A 138 -0.09 -31.06 -33.13
N HIS A 139 0.50 -32.02 -32.44
CA HIS A 139 -0.24 -32.92 -31.57
C HIS A 139 -0.81 -32.17 -30.32
N LEU A 140 -0.05 -31.24 -29.74
CA LEU A 140 -0.53 -30.39 -28.69
C LEU A 140 -1.69 -29.52 -29.17
N LEU A 141 -1.57 -28.93 -30.36
CA LEU A 141 -2.63 -28.13 -30.99
C LEU A 141 -3.90 -28.95 -31.20
N GLU A 142 -3.82 -30.17 -31.72
CA GLU A 142 -4.95 -31.09 -31.91
C GLU A 142 -5.70 -31.36 -30.57
N LYS A 143 -4.96 -31.65 -29.48
CA LYS A 143 -5.55 -31.87 -28.16
C LYS A 143 -6.30 -30.63 -27.67
N VAL A 144 -5.72 -29.46 -27.86
CA VAL A 144 -6.34 -28.18 -27.47
C VAL A 144 -7.61 -27.93 -28.30
N GLN A 145 -7.58 -28.20 -29.62
CA GLN A 145 -8.75 -28.07 -30.50
C GLN A 145 -9.88 -29.02 -30.11
N GLN A 146 -9.56 -30.28 -29.75
CA GLN A 146 -10.54 -31.25 -29.25
C GLN A 146 -11.19 -30.77 -27.95
N THR A 147 -10.39 -30.26 -26.99
CA THR A 147 -10.93 -29.70 -25.75
C THR A 147 -11.82 -28.50 -26.01
N LYS A 148 -11.42 -27.62 -26.94
CA LYS A 148 -12.22 -26.44 -27.34
C LYS A 148 -13.56 -26.85 -27.99
N GLN A 149 -13.54 -27.91 -28.80
CA GLN A 149 -14.74 -28.39 -29.47
C GLN A 149 -15.69 -29.14 -28.53
N TYR A 150 -15.12 -29.89 -27.56
CA TYR A 150 -15.86 -30.76 -26.63
C TYR A 150 -15.43 -30.52 -25.18
N PRO A 151 -15.69 -29.35 -24.60
CA PRO A 151 -15.17 -29.00 -23.28
C PRO A 151 -15.75 -29.87 -22.14
N SER A 152 -17.05 -30.22 -22.21
CA SER A 152 -17.69 -31.02 -21.14
C SER A 152 -17.13 -32.44 -21.08
N PRO A 153 -17.04 -33.22 -22.16
CA PRO A 153 -16.36 -34.51 -22.13
C PRO A 153 -14.89 -34.45 -21.68
N ALA A 154 -14.16 -33.41 -22.10
CA ALA A 154 -12.78 -33.20 -21.67
C ALA A 154 -12.66 -32.98 -20.15
N LEU A 155 -13.58 -32.23 -19.57
CA LEU A 155 -13.67 -31.99 -18.12
C LEU A 155 -14.02 -33.26 -17.34
N GLU A 156 -14.96 -34.07 -17.85
CA GLU A 156 -15.32 -35.37 -17.23
C GLU A 156 -14.12 -36.34 -17.22
N LEU A 157 -13.38 -36.41 -18.33
CA LEU A 157 -12.16 -37.20 -18.42
C LEU A 157 -11.08 -36.68 -17.46
N LEU A 158 -10.91 -35.36 -17.38
CA LEU A 158 -9.95 -34.74 -16.48
C LEU A 158 -10.26 -35.06 -15.00
N ARG A 159 -11.53 -34.90 -14.59
CA ARG A 159 -11.95 -35.27 -13.23
C ARG A 159 -11.72 -36.74 -12.91
N ALA A 160 -11.98 -37.61 -13.86
CA ALA A 160 -11.73 -39.05 -13.69
C ALA A 160 -10.23 -39.35 -13.56
N SER A 161 -9.37 -38.63 -14.30
CA SER A 161 -7.92 -38.83 -14.29
C SER A 161 -7.23 -38.24 -13.07
N TYR A 162 -7.74 -37.09 -12.56
CA TYR A 162 -7.14 -36.31 -11.46
C TYR A 162 -8.20 -35.98 -10.39
N PRO A 163 -8.82 -36.96 -9.73
CA PRO A 163 -9.96 -36.73 -8.82
C PRO A 163 -9.60 -35.92 -7.55
N HIS A 164 -8.32 -35.70 -7.29
CA HIS A 164 -7.79 -34.98 -6.15
C HIS A 164 -7.54 -33.49 -6.40
N TRP A 165 -7.70 -33.03 -7.66
CA TRP A 165 -7.58 -31.59 -7.95
C TRP A 165 -8.77 -30.82 -7.34
N SER A 166 -8.55 -29.57 -7.01
CA SER A 166 -9.60 -28.69 -6.52
C SER A 166 -10.60 -28.34 -7.64
N GLU A 167 -11.88 -28.15 -7.30
CA GLU A 167 -12.93 -27.84 -8.29
C GLU A 167 -12.65 -26.61 -9.15
N VAL A 168 -11.97 -25.60 -8.59
CA VAL A 168 -11.61 -24.38 -9.34
C VAL A 168 -10.58 -24.66 -10.45
N GLU A 169 -9.75 -25.70 -10.31
CA GLU A 169 -8.71 -26.07 -11.26
C GLU A 169 -9.29 -26.65 -12.57
N TYR A 170 -10.33 -27.44 -12.48
CA TYR A 170 -10.91 -28.08 -13.69
C TYR A 170 -11.47 -27.03 -14.67
N LEU A 171 -12.23 -26.04 -14.16
CA LEU A 171 -12.78 -25.00 -15.00
C LEU A 171 -11.68 -24.10 -15.57
N GLY A 172 -10.71 -23.72 -14.75
CA GLY A 172 -9.56 -22.92 -15.17
C GLY A 172 -8.73 -23.61 -16.24
N TRP A 173 -8.49 -24.92 -16.11
CA TRP A 173 -7.79 -25.72 -17.11
C TRP A 173 -8.51 -25.74 -18.47
N ALA A 174 -9.83 -25.95 -18.48
CA ALA A 174 -10.60 -25.96 -19.73
C ALA A 174 -10.64 -24.57 -20.38
N GLN A 175 -10.83 -23.53 -19.57
CA GLN A 175 -10.88 -22.15 -20.05
C GLN A 175 -9.54 -21.74 -20.70
N GLY A 176 -8.41 -22.11 -20.11
CA GLY A 176 -7.09 -21.87 -20.69
C GLY A 176 -6.96 -22.44 -22.10
N LYS A 177 -7.38 -23.70 -22.30
CA LYS A 177 -7.33 -24.39 -23.60
C LYS A 177 -8.27 -23.79 -24.64
N ILE A 178 -9.42 -23.30 -24.22
CA ILE A 178 -10.36 -22.62 -25.13
C ILE A 178 -9.78 -21.27 -25.61
N GLN A 179 -9.03 -20.59 -24.78
CA GLN A 179 -8.60 -19.20 -24.97
C GLN A 179 -7.17 -19.05 -25.49
N VAL A 180 -6.36 -20.11 -25.57
CA VAL A 180 -4.99 -20.01 -26.06
C VAL A 180 -4.92 -19.74 -27.56
N ASP A 181 -3.93 -18.97 -27.97
CA ASP A 181 -3.63 -18.66 -29.38
C ASP A 181 -3.08 -19.90 -30.10
N GLN A 182 -3.78 -20.36 -31.13
CA GLN A 182 -3.44 -21.58 -31.85
C GLN A 182 -2.20 -21.39 -32.74
N ASP A 183 -1.98 -20.21 -33.29
CA ASP A 183 -0.80 -19.89 -34.12
C ASP A 183 0.45 -19.93 -33.24
N PHE A 184 0.34 -19.47 -32.00
CA PHE A 184 1.41 -19.60 -31.00
C PHE A 184 1.71 -21.09 -30.71
N LEU A 185 0.68 -21.89 -30.41
CA LEU A 185 0.87 -23.32 -30.10
C LEU A 185 1.56 -24.08 -31.26
N ALA A 186 1.23 -23.73 -32.50
CA ALA A 186 1.83 -24.32 -33.68
C ALA A 186 3.35 -24.08 -33.78
N THR A 187 3.89 -23.08 -33.11
CA THR A 187 5.35 -22.84 -33.05
C THR A 187 6.10 -23.88 -32.22
N GLY A 188 5.43 -24.54 -31.26
CA GLY A 188 6.03 -25.45 -30.29
C GLY A 188 6.98 -24.79 -29.29
N ILE A 189 6.99 -23.45 -29.20
CA ILE A 189 7.85 -22.71 -28.28
C ILE A 189 7.12 -22.57 -26.95
N VAL A 190 7.53 -23.38 -25.95
CA VAL A 190 6.87 -23.44 -24.63
C VAL A 190 7.73 -22.91 -23.48
N GLY A 191 8.91 -22.33 -23.78
CA GLY A 191 9.86 -21.83 -22.80
C GLY A 191 11.15 -21.35 -23.41
N THR A 192 12.23 -21.43 -22.64
CA THR A 192 13.59 -21.03 -23.07
C THR A 192 14.63 -22.11 -22.75
N ILE A 193 15.70 -22.17 -23.51
CA ILE A 193 16.85 -23.09 -23.28
C ILE A 193 17.89 -22.49 -22.30
N ASN A 194 17.63 -21.37 -21.66
CA ASN A 194 18.56 -20.67 -20.78
C ASN A 194 18.41 -21.09 -19.31
N ARG A 195 18.87 -22.28 -18.93
CA ARG A 195 18.91 -22.72 -17.51
C ARG A 195 19.94 -21.96 -16.69
N ASP A 196 21.03 -21.49 -17.32
CA ASP A 196 22.13 -20.85 -16.62
C ASP A 196 21.73 -19.50 -15.99
N LEU A 197 20.58 -18.94 -16.38
CA LEU A 197 20.03 -17.75 -15.71
C LEU A 197 19.79 -17.97 -14.21
N LEU A 198 19.55 -19.23 -13.76
CA LEU A 198 19.40 -19.55 -12.34
C LEU A 198 20.65 -19.22 -11.51
N ALA A 199 21.84 -19.26 -12.14
CA ALA A 199 23.10 -18.86 -11.50
C ALA A 199 23.16 -17.35 -11.20
N THR A 200 22.39 -16.53 -11.93
CA THR A 200 22.46 -15.06 -11.89
C THR A 200 21.38 -14.41 -11.02
N LEU A 201 20.45 -15.19 -10.46
CA LEU A 201 19.34 -14.68 -9.66
C LEU A 201 19.86 -14.06 -8.35
N GLN A 202 19.48 -12.82 -8.09
CA GLN A 202 19.94 -12.02 -6.95
C GLN A 202 18.97 -12.02 -5.76
N MET A 203 17.71 -12.45 -5.98
CA MET A 203 16.68 -12.52 -4.95
C MET A 203 16.51 -13.95 -4.45
N PRO A 204 15.98 -14.14 -3.23
CA PRO A 204 15.57 -15.45 -2.75
C PRO A 204 14.67 -16.15 -3.78
N THR A 205 15.02 -17.37 -4.15
CA THR A 205 14.33 -18.16 -5.18
C THR A 205 14.06 -19.57 -4.70
N LEU A 206 12.80 -19.98 -4.79
CA LEU A 206 12.36 -21.35 -4.54
C LEU A 206 11.99 -22.01 -5.88
N LEU A 207 12.70 -23.09 -6.25
CA LEU A 207 12.37 -23.94 -7.37
C LEU A 207 11.77 -25.25 -6.85
N ILE A 208 10.54 -25.52 -7.25
CA ILE A 208 9.80 -26.74 -6.90
C ILE A 208 9.60 -27.58 -8.16
N THR A 209 9.88 -28.88 -8.12
CA THR A 209 9.61 -29.84 -9.21
C THR A 209 9.02 -31.12 -8.64
N GLY A 210 8.37 -31.91 -9.49
CA GLY A 210 7.88 -33.24 -9.17
C GLY A 210 8.91 -34.35 -9.41
N ASP A 211 8.46 -35.59 -9.34
CA ASP A 211 9.23 -36.80 -9.66
C ASP A 211 8.56 -37.67 -10.75
N GLY A 212 7.45 -37.19 -11.34
CA GLY A 212 6.76 -37.85 -12.46
C GLY A 212 7.55 -37.85 -13.75
N GLU A 213 7.11 -38.64 -14.75
CA GLU A 213 7.80 -38.79 -16.03
C GLU A 213 7.74 -37.53 -16.93
N ASP A 214 6.76 -36.66 -16.71
CA ASP A 214 6.50 -35.46 -17.51
C ASP A 214 7.12 -34.16 -16.94
N VAL A 215 7.87 -34.26 -15.84
CA VAL A 215 8.53 -33.09 -15.22
C VAL A 215 9.65 -32.54 -16.11
N LEU A 216 9.82 -31.22 -16.09
CA LEU A 216 10.86 -30.54 -16.89
C LEU A 216 12.21 -30.51 -16.19
N PHE A 217 12.24 -30.35 -14.90
CA PHE A 217 13.45 -30.34 -14.08
C PHE A 217 13.79 -31.71 -13.50
N GLY A 218 12.94 -32.25 -12.67
CA GLY A 218 13.18 -33.50 -11.96
C GLY A 218 14.52 -33.56 -11.22
N GLU A 219 14.98 -34.77 -10.91
CA GLU A 219 16.23 -34.98 -10.17
C GLU A 219 17.47 -34.42 -10.90
N GLN A 220 17.54 -34.61 -12.24
CA GLN A 220 18.70 -34.13 -13.03
C GLN A 220 18.76 -32.61 -13.11
N GLY A 221 17.59 -31.95 -13.32
CA GLY A 221 17.52 -30.49 -13.34
C GLY A 221 17.89 -29.88 -11.99
N MET A 222 17.48 -30.51 -10.89
CA MET A 222 17.86 -30.09 -9.56
C MET A 222 19.37 -30.24 -9.29
N LYS A 223 19.99 -31.34 -9.72
CA LYS A 223 21.45 -31.53 -9.61
C LYS A 223 22.19 -30.42 -10.37
N GLN A 224 21.72 -30.08 -11.58
CA GLN A 224 22.27 -28.97 -12.35
C GLN A 224 22.06 -27.63 -11.62
N ALA A 225 20.85 -27.32 -11.16
CA ALA A 225 20.55 -26.07 -10.45
C ALA A 225 21.41 -25.90 -9.19
N ASN A 226 21.56 -26.97 -8.40
CA ASN A 226 22.42 -26.97 -7.20
C ASN A 226 23.91 -26.78 -7.55
N SER A 227 24.37 -27.24 -8.72
CA SER A 227 25.76 -27.07 -9.15
C SER A 227 26.16 -25.63 -9.45
N TYR A 228 25.18 -24.73 -9.64
CA TYR A 228 25.44 -23.30 -9.82
C TYR A 228 25.91 -22.61 -8.52
N ASN A 229 25.72 -23.25 -7.36
CA ASN A 229 26.10 -22.72 -6.04
C ASN A 229 25.55 -21.31 -5.77
N ASN A 230 24.37 -21.00 -6.31
CA ASN A 230 23.72 -19.73 -6.02
C ASN A 230 23.10 -19.74 -4.62
N PRO A 231 23.58 -18.92 -3.66
CA PRO A 231 23.08 -18.92 -2.29
C PRO A 231 21.62 -18.50 -2.17
N ASN A 232 21.08 -17.85 -3.19
CA ASN A 232 19.69 -17.41 -3.24
C ASN A 232 18.73 -18.49 -3.76
N LEU A 233 19.23 -19.59 -4.31
CA LEU A 233 18.44 -20.64 -4.94
C LEU A 233 18.26 -21.84 -4.02
N GLN A 234 17.01 -22.14 -3.69
CA GLN A 234 16.60 -23.37 -3.00
C GLN A 234 15.82 -24.24 -3.96
N CYS A 235 16.16 -25.52 -4.02
CA CYS A 235 15.43 -26.51 -4.82
C CYS A 235 14.71 -27.52 -3.92
N VAL A 236 13.45 -27.81 -4.24
CA VAL A 236 12.60 -28.78 -3.53
C VAL A 236 11.98 -29.75 -4.54
N GLN A 237 12.10 -31.04 -4.31
CA GLN A 237 11.39 -32.08 -5.07
C GLN A 237 10.23 -32.62 -4.25
N ILE A 238 9.03 -32.62 -4.84
CA ILE A 238 7.82 -33.15 -4.22
C ILE A 238 7.48 -34.50 -4.84
N ALA A 239 7.49 -35.54 -4.01
CA ALA A 239 7.21 -36.88 -4.45
C ALA A 239 5.74 -37.10 -4.80
N ASN A 240 5.48 -37.97 -5.80
CA ASN A 240 4.19 -38.27 -6.38
C ASN A 240 3.51 -37.03 -7.01
N ALA A 241 4.29 -36.18 -7.64
CA ALA A 241 3.82 -35.03 -8.39
C ALA A 241 4.31 -35.10 -9.84
N THR A 242 3.43 -34.75 -10.77
CA THR A 242 3.74 -34.56 -12.19
C THR A 242 4.28 -33.15 -12.43
N HIS A 243 4.31 -32.73 -13.70
CA HIS A 243 4.65 -31.36 -14.09
C HIS A 243 3.75 -30.28 -13.40
N THR A 244 2.54 -30.63 -12.97
CA THR A 244 1.60 -29.74 -12.29
C THR A 244 1.63 -29.95 -10.77
N VAL A 245 2.77 -29.69 -10.14
CA VAL A 245 3.07 -30.03 -8.74
C VAL A 245 2.02 -29.49 -7.76
N ARG A 246 1.61 -28.22 -7.95
CA ARG A 246 0.63 -27.55 -7.11
C ARG A 246 -0.74 -28.24 -7.13
N ARG A 247 -1.16 -28.74 -8.29
CA ARG A 247 -2.43 -29.44 -8.45
C ARG A 247 -2.38 -30.85 -7.88
N ASP A 248 -1.28 -31.54 -8.06
CA ASP A 248 -1.13 -32.94 -7.68
C ASP A 248 -0.87 -33.12 -6.17
N GLN A 249 -0.07 -32.23 -5.58
CA GLN A 249 0.35 -32.28 -4.18
C GLN A 249 0.18 -30.94 -3.50
N SER A 250 -1.03 -30.39 -3.55
CA SER A 250 -1.37 -29.02 -3.15
C SER A 250 -0.85 -28.68 -1.74
N GLU A 251 -1.13 -29.50 -0.75
CA GLU A 251 -0.72 -29.25 0.65
C GLU A 251 0.82 -29.19 0.80
N LYS A 252 1.55 -30.10 0.13
CA LYS A 252 3.03 -30.10 0.17
C LYS A 252 3.62 -28.92 -0.57
N PHE A 253 3.02 -28.55 -1.71
CA PHE A 253 3.44 -27.39 -2.48
C PHE A 253 3.30 -26.10 -1.65
N TYR A 254 2.11 -25.87 -1.08
CA TYR A 254 1.88 -24.68 -0.28
C TYR A 254 2.68 -24.66 1.01
N ALA A 255 2.89 -25.80 1.66
CA ALA A 255 3.77 -25.88 2.83
C ALA A 255 5.21 -25.45 2.51
N ALA A 256 5.76 -25.89 1.37
CA ALA A 256 7.09 -25.47 0.92
C ALA A 256 7.16 -23.97 0.58
N VAL A 257 6.11 -23.43 -0.03
CA VAL A 257 6.03 -21.99 -0.36
C VAL A 257 5.88 -21.15 0.92
N GLU A 258 5.06 -21.58 1.87
CA GLU A 258 4.86 -20.87 3.14
C GLU A 258 6.13 -20.87 3.99
N GLU A 259 6.81 -22.03 4.13
CA GLU A 259 8.11 -22.12 4.79
C GLU A 259 9.15 -21.19 4.14
N PHE A 260 9.18 -21.15 2.81
CA PHE A 260 10.04 -20.24 2.08
C PHE A 260 9.65 -18.77 2.34
N PHE A 261 8.36 -18.42 2.26
CA PHE A 261 7.90 -17.07 2.54
C PHE A 261 8.21 -16.65 3.97
N ASP A 262 7.98 -17.50 4.94
CA ASP A 262 8.27 -17.20 6.34
C ASP A 262 9.75 -16.94 6.58
N ARG A 263 10.63 -17.64 5.88
CA ARG A 263 12.07 -17.43 5.97
C ARG A 263 12.55 -16.17 5.25
N VAL A 264 12.05 -15.89 4.01
CA VAL A 264 12.60 -14.82 3.17
C VAL A 264 11.78 -13.53 3.20
N ILE A 265 10.49 -13.62 3.52
CA ILE A 265 9.61 -12.47 3.60
C ILE A 265 9.60 -11.91 5.02
N THR A 266 9.67 -12.76 6.05
CA THR A 266 9.91 -12.36 7.45
C THR A 266 11.37 -12.02 7.68
N GLY A 267 12.31 -12.79 7.16
CA GLY A 267 13.74 -12.53 7.30
C GLY A 267 14.27 -11.34 6.48
N ALA A 268 13.55 -10.86 5.46
CA ALA A 268 13.84 -9.55 4.85
C ALA A 268 13.29 -8.39 5.71
N ALA A 269 12.38 -8.70 6.66
CA ALA A 269 12.03 -7.80 7.77
C ALA A 269 12.97 -8.00 8.98
N ASP A 270 13.66 -9.12 9.07
CA ASP A 270 14.64 -9.47 10.10
C ASP A 270 16.10 -9.09 9.73
N TYR A 271 16.31 -7.93 9.14
CA TYR A 271 17.19 -7.08 9.88
C TYR A 271 16.35 -6.62 11.07
N ALA A 272 16.45 -7.30 12.18
CA ALA A 272 15.94 -6.86 13.47
C ALA A 272 16.75 -5.66 13.94
N TYR A 273 16.68 -4.57 13.17
CA TYR A 273 16.82 -3.28 13.77
C TYR A 273 15.49 -3.06 14.48
N GLU A 274 15.50 -3.24 15.79
CA GLU A 274 14.50 -2.58 16.61
C GLU A 274 14.44 -1.15 16.10
N PRO A 275 13.26 -0.65 15.71
CA PRO A 275 13.17 0.70 15.19
C PRO A 275 13.74 1.63 16.25
N TYR A 276 14.67 2.48 15.86
CA TYR A 276 15.21 3.47 16.78
C TYR A 276 14.08 4.34 17.28
N ILE A 277 13.88 4.36 18.59
CA ILE A 277 12.99 5.29 19.29
C ILE A 277 13.89 6.25 20.07
N ASP A 278 13.60 7.55 19.99
CA ASP A 278 14.33 8.54 20.78
C ASP A 278 14.12 8.24 22.27
N PRO A 279 15.20 8.09 23.07
CA PRO A 279 15.11 7.80 24.50
C PRO A 279 14.23 8.79 25.29
N GLU A 280 14.13 10.03 24.85
CA GLU A 280 13.24 11.04 25.46
C GLU A 280 11.75 10.65 25.35
N LEU A 281 11.38 9.88 24.31
CA LEU A 281 10.00 9.48 24.04
C LEU A 281 9.60 8.14 24.67
N LEU A 282 10.56 7.36 25.18
CA LEU A 282 10.29 6.07 25.83
C LEU A 282 9.28 6.15 27.00
N PRO A 283 9.31 7.17 27.87
CA PRO A 283 8.30 7.32 28.92
C PRO A 283 6.87 7.45 28.38
N VAL A 284 6.70 8.09 27.23
CA VAL A 284 5.37 8.22 26.60
C VAL A 284 4.82 6.84 26.21
N ILE A 285 5.66 5.92 25.73
CA ILE A 285 5.27 4.55 25.38
C ILE A 285 4.97 3.73 26.63
N ALA A 286 5.78 3.90 27.70
CA ALA A 286 5.63 3.13 28.94
C ALA A 286 4.28 3.38 29.64
N ASP A 287 3.73 4.56 29.48
CA ASP A 287 2.43 4.94 30.06
C ASP A 287 1.22 4.47 29.23
N ILE A 288 1.47 3.89 28.03
CA ILE A 288 0.40 3.37 27.17
C ILE A 288 0.06 1.94 27.61
N PRO A 289 -1.18 1.68 28.06
CA PRO A 289 -1.60 0.31 28.36
C PRO A 289 -1.49 -0.57 27.12
N GLU A 290 -0.98 -1.80 27.27
CA GLU A 290 -0.94 -2.79 26.19
C GLU A 290 -2.37 -3.00 25.62
N GLN A 291 -2.63 -2.44 24.44
CA GLN A 291 -3.97 -2.47 23.83
C GLN A 291 -4.19 -3.80 23.10
N ARG A 292 -4.42 -4.88 23.85
CA ARG A 292 -4.81 -6.17 23.27
C ARG A 292 -6.20 -6.17 22.63
N THR A 293 -7.06 -5.23 23.06
CA THR A 293 -8.43 -5.08 22.53
C THR A 293 -8.75 -3.62 22.30
N TRP A 294 -9.28 -3.31 21.10
CA TRP A 294 -9.84 -1.99 20.82
C TRP A 294 -11.18 -1.84 21.57
N ASP A 295 -11.25 -0.89 22.50
CA ASP A 295 -12.46 -0.56 23.26
C ASP A 295 -12.63 0.96 23.27
N LEU A 296 -13.47 1.46 22.37
CA LEU A 296 -13.72 2.89 22.18
C LEU A 296 -14.24 3.57 23.46
N LYS A 297 -15.10 2.88 24.21
CA LYS A 297 -15.67 3.43 25.45
C LYS A 297 -14.59 3.64 26.51
N LYS A 298 -13.69 2.66 26.69
CA LYS A 298 -12.56 2.78 27.62
C LYS A 298 -11.58 3.85 27.17
N MET A 299 -11.31 3.94 25.86
CA MET A 299 -10.40 4.94 25.32
C MET A 299 -10.93 6.36 25.56
N ARG A 300 -12.22 6.61 25.30
CA ARG A 300 -12.85 7.90 25.58
C ARG A 300 -12.86 8.22 27.09
N ALA A 301 -13.18 7.24 27.94
CA ALA A 301 -13.14 7.42 29.39
C ALA A 301 -11.74 7.78 29.89
N LYS A 302 -10.69 7.13 29.36
CA LYS A 302 -9.30 7.47 29.69
C LYS A 302 -8.95 8.88 29.24
N GLY A 303 -9.42 9.30 28.07
CA GLY A 303 -9.28 10.67 27.59
C GLY A 303 -9.89 11.68 28.56
N GLU A 304 -11.12 11.43 29.08
CA GLU A 304 -11.75 12.30 30.09
C GLU A 304 -10.91 12.42 31.37
N GLU A 305 -10.29 11.33 31.83
CA GLU A 305 -9.39 11.38 32.98
C GLU A 305 -8.17 12.29 32.72
N LEU A 306 -7.61 12.23 31.50
CA LEU A 306 -6.45 13.03 31.11
C LEU A 306 -6.76 14.52 31.04
N LEU A 307 -8.01 14.91 30.72
CA LEU A 307 -8.42 16.32 30.72
C LEU A 307 -8.17 17.02 32.07
N ASN A 308 -8.28 16.31 33.17
CA ASN A 308 -8.04 16.86 34.49
C ASN A 308 -6.57 17.28 34.72
N ASN A 309 -5.67 16.81 33.87
CA ASN A 309 -4.23 17.10 33.94
C ASN A 309 -3.78 18.13 32.92
N VAL A 310 -4.67 18.58 32.02
CA VAL A 310 -4.33 19.61 31.02
C VAL A 310 -4.23 20.95 31.71
N THR A 311 -3.06 21.57 31.65
CA THR A 311 -2.83 22.90 32.23
C THR A 311 -2.51 23.88 31.10
N VAL A 312 -3.21 24.99 31.08
CA VAL A 312 -2.91 26.09 30.17
C VAL A 312 -1.79 26.94 30.77
N PRO A 313 -0.72 27.25 30.01
CA PRO A 313 0.35 28.11 30.48
C PRO A 313 -0.14 29.49 30.88
N ALA A 314 0.51 30.14 31.87
CA ALA A 314 0.18 31.51 32.25
C ALA A 314 0.40 32.47 31.05
N GLY A 315 -0.41 33.52 31.00
CA GLY A 315 -0.33 34.52 29.92
C GLY A 315 -1.02 34.11 28.61
N VAL A 316 -1.97 33.15 28.71
CA VAL A 316 -2.78 32.72 27.57
C VAL A 316 -4.27 32.74 27.98
N ASP A 317 -5.08 33.34 27.13
CA ASP A 317 -6.54 33.33 27.25
C ASP A 317 -7.13 32.19 26.43
N VAL A 318 -8.09 31.46 27.05
CA VAL A 318 -8.88 30.43 26.37
C VAL A 318 -10.35 30.80 26.47
N THR A 319 -10.96 31.07 25.32
CA THR A 319 -12.41 31.37 25.23
C THR A 319 -13.09 30.28 24.41
N VAL A 320 -14.29 29.87 24.83
CA VAL A 320 -15.11 28.89 24.11
C VAL A 320 -16.29 29.62 23.47
N LEU A 321 -16.35 29.58 22.14
CA LEU A 321 -17.41 30.24 21.38
C LEU A 321 -18.16 29.22 20.52
N ARG A 322 -19.42 29.53 20.21
CA ARG A 322 -20.19 28.75 19.25
C ARG A 322 -19.78 29.14 17.82
N THR A 323 -19.40 28.14 17.04
CA THR A 323 -19.01 28.25 15.62
C THR A 323 -19.88 27.31 14.79
N GLY A 324 -21.01 27.82 14.28
CA GLY A 324 -22.02 26.99 13.63
C GLY A 324 -22.78 26.11 14.62
N GLN A 325 -22.80 24.80 14.40
CA GLN A 325 -23.51 23.82 15.26
C GLN A 325 -22.66 23.33 16.45
N ILE A 326 -21.35 23.54 16.39
CA ILE A 326 -20.40 23.12 17.42
C ILE A 326 -19.86 24.31 18.22
N VAL A 327 -19.03 24.02 19.21
CA VAL A 327 -18.20 25.01 19.89
C VAL A 327 -16.76 24.89 19.42
N SER A 328 -16.02 25.99 19.44
CA SER A 328 -14.58 26.01 19.20
C SER A 328 -13.85 26.73 20.32
N ARG A 329 -12.63 26.32 20.57
CA ARG A 329 -11.73 26.94 21.55
C ARG A 329 -10.89 27.98 20.83
N PHE A 330 -10.91 29.20 21.35
CA PHE A 330 -10.13 30.32 20.87
C PHE A 330 -9.02 30.59 21.86
N ILE A 331 -7.78 30.40 21.45
CA ILE A 331 -6.62 30.44 22.33
C ILE A 331 -5.67 31.50 21.78
N SER A 332 -5.37 32.51 22.60
CA SER A 332 -4.47 33.59 22.24
C SER A 332 -3.60 34.01 23.43
N LYS A 333 -2.52 34.70 23.12
CA LYS A 333 -1.72 35.36 24.16
C LYS A 333 -2.56 36.41 24.88
N GLU A 334 -2.47 36.44 26.19
CA GLU A 334 -3.16 37.41 27.03
C GLU A 334 -2.81 38.85 26.61
N ALA A 335 -3.83 39.67 26.42
CA ALA A 335 -3.64 41.04 25.98
C ALA A 335 -3.13 41.92 27.14
N THR A 336 -1.83 41.86 27.42
CA THR A 336 -1.21 42.69 28.46
C THR A 336 -0.86 44.12 28.00
N SER A 337 -1.06 44.45 26.71
CA SER A 337 -0.87 45.79 26.14
C SER A 337 -1.68 45.99 24.87
N ALA A 338 -2.08 47.26 24.61
CA ALA A 338 -2.84 47.71 23.43
C ALA A 338 -2.18 47.40 22.05
N ASN A 339 -0.98 46.81 22.02
CA ASN A 339 -0.22 46.49 20.82
C ASN A 339 -0.05 44.98 20.53
N ALA A 340 -0.71 44.08 21.27
CA ALA A 340 -0.66 42.65 21.01
C ALA A 340 -1.71 42.24 19.96
N SER A 341 -1.63 42.78 18.74
CA SER A 341 -2.46 42.34 17.63
C SER A 341 -2.00 40.95 17.15
N VAL A 342 -2.89 39.99 17.16
CA VAL A 342 -2.71 38.69 16.53
C VAL A 342 -2.39 38.86 15.04
N LYS A 343 -1.40 38.15 14.53
CA LYS A 343 -0.96 38.30 13.14
C LYS A 343 -1.61 37.30 12.18
N ARG A 344 -2.08 36.18 12.67
CA ARG A 344 -2.62 35.08 11.88
C ARG A 344 -3.58 34.20 12.68
N ILE A 345 -4.33 33.35 11.97
CA ILE A 345 -5.14 32.30 12.56
C ILE A 345 -4.47 30.96 12.27
N ILE A 346 -4.35 30.10 13.28
CA ILE A 346 -4.04 28.69 13.12
C ILE A 346 -5.28 27.90 13.50
N PHE A 347 -5.96 27.36 12.51
CA PHE A 347 -7.12 26.52 12.67
C PHE A 347 -6.65 25.10 12.96
N ALA A 348 -6.67 24.70 14.24
CA ALA A 348 -6.03 23.50 14.76
C ALA A 348 -7.07 22.39 14.99
N ILE A 349 -7.03 21.35 14.15
CA ILE A 349 -7.93 20.20 14.19
C ILE A 349 -7.26 19.05 14.93
N HIS A 350 -7.87 18.61 16.04
CA HIS A 350 -7.30 17.58 16.89
C HIS A 350 -7.35 16.17 16.28
N GLY A 351 -6.48 15.27 16.77
CA GLY A 351 -6.43 13.86 16.41
C GLY A 351 -7.47 13.01 17.14
N GLY A 352 -7.33 11.69 17.03
CA GLY A 352 -8.19 10.72 17.73
C GLY A 352 -8.95 9.75 16.79
N GLY A 353 -8.45 9.54 15.58
CA GLY A 353 -8.98 8.54 14.63
C GLY A 353 -10.43 8.80 14.24
N TYR A 354 -10.91 10.04 14.24
CA TYR A 354 -12.31 10.45 13.98
C TYR A 354 -13.33 9.95 15.00
N VAL A 355 -12.94 9.17 15.99
CA VAL A 355 -13.83 8.49 16.95
C VAL A 355 -13.60 8.91 18.40
N ALA A 356 -12.50 9.61 18.65
CA ALA A 356 -12.09 10.07 19.98
C ALA A 356 -11.36 11.41 19.90
N GLY A 357 -10.87 11.89 21.02
CA GLY A 357 -10.20 13.19 21.11
C GLY A 357 -11.16 14.30 21.53
N LYS A 358 -10.60 15.39 21.94
CA LYS A 358 -11.27 16.67 22.25
C LYS A 358 -10.32 17.82 21.97
N ALA A 359 -10.85 18.94 21.50
CA ALA A 359 -10.07 20.15 21.30
C ALA A 359 -9.31 20.58 22.57
N ALA A 360 -9.91 20.36 23.75
CA ALA A 360 -9.32 20.71 25.03
C ALA A 360 -8.07 19.87 25.42
N PHE A 361 -7.87 18.68 24.83
CA PHE A 361 -6.65 17.89 25.10
C PHE A 361 -5.39 18.60 24.60
N ASP A 362 -5.54 19.41 23.57
CA ASP A 362 -4.46 20.13 22.92
C ASP A 362 -4.23 21.54 23.45
N ASP A 363 -4.94 21.98 24.49
CA ASP A 363 -4.86 23.35 24.98
C ASP A 363 -3.42 23.78 25.32
N ALA A 364 -2.62 22.93 25.98
CA ALA A 364 -1.24 23.24 26.32
C ALA A 364 -0.38 23.47 25.05
N ARG A 365 -0.49 22.58 24.08
CA ARG A 365 0.20 22.70 22.78
C ARG A 365 -0.31 23.91 21.99
N ASN A 366 -1.62 24.09 21.94
CA ASN A 366 -2.24 25.20 21.24
C ASN A 366 -1.88 26.56 21.87
N ALA A 367 -1.67 26.60 23.18
CA ALA A 367 -1.15 27.78 23.88
C ALA A 367 0.31 28.08 23.49
N GLU A 368 1.17 27.07 23.39
CA GLU A 368 2.53 27.25 22.86
C GLU A 368 2.54 27.76 21.43
N ILE A 369 1.64 27.22 20.57
CA ILE A 369 1.44 27.69 19.18
C ILE A 369 1.01 29.15 19.18
N ALA A 370 0.02 29.53 19.97
CA ALA A 370 -0.49 30.91 20.06
C ALA A 370 0.61 31.90 20.49
N GLN A 371 1.39 31.55 21.50
CA GLN A 371 2.47 32.38 22.00
C GLN A 371 3.62 32.49 21.00
N ARG A 372 4.06 31.36 20.43
CA ARG A 372 5.23 31.27 19.54
C ARG A 372 4.99 31.98 18.21
N PHE A 373 3.85 31.73 17.59
CA PHE A 373 3.57 32.23 16.24
C PHE A 373 2.76 33.54 16.25
N ASN A 374 2.53 34.11 17.43
CA ASN A 374 1.66 35.28 17.60
C ASN A 374 0.32 35.11 16.87
N ALA A 375 -0.33 33.97 17.14
CA ALA A 375 -1.51 33.50 16.44
C ALA A 375 -2.75 33.46 17.36
N LEU A 376 -3.93 33.63 16.75
CA LEU A 376 -5.18 33.13 17.32
C LEU A 376 -5.30 31.66 16.90
N VAL A 377 -5.21 30.74 17.84
CA VAL A 377 -5.47 29.32 17.57
C VAL A 377 -6.97 29.07 17.76
N VAL A 378 -7.61 28.52 16.74
CA VAL A 378 -9.02 28.12 16.77
C VAL A 378 -9.10 26.61 16.62
N SER A 379 -9.57 25.93 17.67
CA SER A 379 -9.66 24.47 17.71
C SER A 379 -11.12 24.02 17.81
N PRO A 380 -11.70 23.44 16.74
CA PRO A 380 -13.09 23.02 16.71
C PRO A 380 -13.30 21.72 17.52
N GLU A 381 -14.39 21.67 18.28
CA GLU A 381 -14.89 20.46 18.94
C GLU A 381 -15.84 19.74 17.96
N TYR A 382 -15.29 19.12 16.92
CA TYR A 382 -16.08 18.45 15.90
C TYR A 382 -16.76 17.18 16.42
N ARG A 383 -17.92 16.84 15.85
CA ARG A 383 -18.69 15.65 16.24
C ARG A 383 -17.97 14.37 15.81
N LEU A 384 -17.96 13.39 16.69
CA LEU A 384 -17.21 12.15 16.54
C LEU A 384 -18.10 11.01 16.01
N ALA A 385 -17.50 10.10 15.25
CA ALA A 385 -18.09 8.82 14.92
C ALA A 385 -17.96 7.83 16.12
N PRO A 386 -18.84 6.84 16.25
CA PRO A 386 -19.93 6.46 15.34
C PRO A 386 -21.22 7.29 15.48
N GLU A 387 -21.33 8.16 16.49
CA GLU A 387 -22.54 8.95 16.76
C GLU A 387 -22.84 9.90 15.58
N THR A 388 -21.80 10.47 14.99
CA THR A 388 -21.89 11.29 13.79
C THR A 388 -20.82 10.83 12.79
N PRO A 389 -21.17 9.90 11.89
CA PRO A 389 -20.22 9.41 10.87
C PRO A 389 -19.95 10.50 9.82
N TYR A 390 -19.07 10.20 8.88
CA TYR A 390 -18.84 11.03 7.69
C TYR A 390 -20.18 11.43 7.03
N PRO A 391 -20.33 12.70 6.61
CA PRO A 391 -19.35 13.80 6.57
C PRO A 391 -19.41 14.74 7.81
N GLY A 392 -20.07 14.37 8.92
CA GLY A 392 -20.38 15.31 10.00
C GLY A 392 -19.19 16.09 10.55
N ALA A 393 -18.04 15.44 10.79
CA ALA A 393 -16.83 16.12 11.27
C ALA A 393 -16.29 17.13 10.24
N VAL A 394 -16.38 16.83 8.93
CA VAL A 394 -15.96 17.72 7.86
C VAL A 394 -16.85 18.96 7.80
N GLU A 395 -18.16 18.76 7.86
CA GLU A 395 -19.15 19.85 7.86
C GLU A 395 -18.97 20.79 9.07
N ASP A 396 -18.71 20.23 10.24
CA ASP A 396 -18.44 20.98 11.45
C ASP A 396 -17.19 21.86 11.31
N CYS A 397 -16.09 21.29 10.82
CA CYS A 397 -14.84 22.02 10.59
C CYS A 397 -14.99 23.10 9.53
N ILE A 398 -15.71 22.84 8.42
CA ILE A 398 -15.98 23.85 7.37
C ILE A 398 -16.79 25.01 7.96
N SER A 399 -17.82 24.71 8.75
CA SER A 399 -18.66 25.74 9.38
C SER A 399 -17.86 26.61 10.37
N ALA A 400 -16.99 25.99 11.17
CA ALA A 400 -16.14 26.72 12.10
C ALA A 400 -15.05 27.55 11.37
N LEU A 401 -14.52 27.05 10.27
CA LEU A 401 -13.55 27.75 9.43
C LEU A 401 -14.21 28.93 8.70
N GLN A 402 -15.43 28.77 8.21
CA GLN A 402 -16.21 29.87 7.64
C GLN A 402 -16.43 30.98 8.67
N PHE A 403 -16.77 30.64 9.90
CA PHE A 403 -16.88 31.61 11.00
C PHE A 403 -15.56 32.40 11.17
N CYS A 404 -14.41 31.73 11.12
CA CYS A 404 -13.11 32.41 11.19
C CYS A 404 -12.91 33.40 10.03
N PHE A 405 -13.28 33.03 8.81
CA PHE A 405 -13.15 33.91 7.65
C PHE A 405 -14.08 35.14 7.74
N ASP A 406 -15.26 34.96 8.31
CA ASP A 406 -16.25 36.06 8.41
C ASP A 406 -15.86 37.07 9.52
N GLU A 407 -15.39 36.55 10.68
CA GLU A 407 -15.04 37.39 11.82
C GLU A 407 -13.65 38.02 11.72
N TYR A 408 -12.69 37.37 11.04
CA TYR A 408 -11.27 37.77 11.00
C TYR A 408 -10.76 37.95 9.57
N GLN A 409 -11.48 38.72 8.76
CA GLN A 409 -11.30 38.89 7.30
C GLN A 409 -9.88 39.27 6.85
N ASN A 410 -9.08 39.90 7.69
CA ASN A 410 -7.76 40.43 7.36
C ASN A 410 -6.58 39.56 7.87
N LEU A 411 -6.87 38.41 8.51
CA LEU A 411 -5.82 37.54 9.03
C LEU A 411 -5.59 36.35 8.10
N PRO A 412 -4.33 36.04 7.77
CA PRO A 412 -4.02 34.82 7.04
C PRO A 412 -4.36 33.59 7.89
N VAL A 413 -4.94 32.57 7.26
CA VAL A 413 -5.41 31.34 7.93
C VAL A 413 -4.55 30.16 7.50
N TYR A 414 -3.99 29.46 8.49
CA TYR A 414 -3.26 28.20 8.32
C TYR A 414 -4.10 27.05 8.87
N LEU A 415 -4.21 25.94 8.14
CA LEU A 415 -4.83 24.74 8.66
C LEU A 415 -3.74 23.86 9.30
N TYR A 416 -3.91 23.59 10.57
CA TYR A 416 -3.08 22.64 11.31
C TYR A 416 -3.91 21.40 11.62
N GLY A 417 -3.39 20.22 11.32
CA GLY A 417 -4.03 18.95 11.63
C GLY A 417 -3.05 17.95 12.19
N ASP A 418 -3.52 17.18 13.18
CA ASP A 418 -2.78 16.11 13.82
C ASP A 418 -3.53 14.78 13.59
N SER A 419 -2.86 13.76 13.02
CA SER A 419 -3.46 12.43 12.78
C SER A 419 -4.78 12.50 11.99
N ALA A 420 -5.90 12.11 12.58
CA ALA A 420 -7.24 12.27 12.00
C ALA A 420 -7.58 13.73 11.66
N GLY A 421 -7.09 14.68 12.46
CA GLY A 421 -7.25 16.11 12.18
C GLY A 421 -6.56 16.53 10.88
N ALA A 422 -5.37 15.98 10.58
CA ALA A 422 -4.70 16.19 9.32
C ALA A 422 -5.43 15.49 8.14
N GLY A 423 -6.07 14.36 8.39
CA GLY A 423 -7.00 13.73 7.45
C GLY A 423 -8.20 14.63 7.16
N LEU A 424 -8.79 15.26 8.19
CA LEU A 424 -9.90 16.23 8.02
C LEU A 424 -9.47 17.46 7.23
N VAL A 425 -8.25 17.97 7.38
CA VAL A 425 -7.72 19.06 6.52
C VAL A 425 -7.84 18.68 5.05
N ASN A 426 -7.40 17.49 4.65
CA ASN A 426 -7.52 17.04 3.27
C ASN A 426 -8.98 16.91 2.82
N GLN A 427 -9.85 16.38 3.68
CA GLN A 427 -11.27 16.22 3.36
C GLN A 427 -11.99 17.56 3.22
N ILE A 428 -11.65 18.57 4.03
CA ILE A 428 -12.12 19.94 3.89
C ILE A 428 -11.76 20.47 2.51
N LEU A 429 -10.49 20.37 2.10
CA LEU A 429 -10.03 20.89 0.81
C LEU A 429 -10.69 20.21 -0.40
N GLN A 430 -11.15 18.95 -0.26
CA GLN A 430 -11.89 18.25 -1.30
C GLN A 430 -13.38 18.63 -1.34
N SER A 431 -13.89 19.16 -0.24
CA SER A 431 -15.32 19.46 -0.07
C SER A 431 -15.68 20.92 -0.33
N VAL A 432 -14.68 21.82 -0.36
CA VAL A 432 -14.90 23.25 -0.57
C VAL A 432 -14.58 23.68 -2.00
N ASN A 433 -15.14 24.81 -2.42
CA ASN A 433 -14.83 25.40 -3.72
C ASN A 433 -13.48 26.13 -3.69
N LYS A 434 -13.01 26.55 -4.89
CA LYS A 434 -11.73 27.22 -5.06
C LYS A 434 -11.63 28.53 -4.27
N ASP A 435 -12.68 29.35 -4.29
CA ASP A 435 -12.68 30.66 -3.61
C ASP A 435 -12.55 30.51 -2.09
N PHE A 436 -13.10 29.43 -1.52
CA PHE A 436 -12.91 29.09 -0.12
C PHE A 436 -11.47 28.64 0.16
N ALA A 437 -10.94 27.76 -0.69
CA ALA A 437 -9.59 27.23 -0.52
C ALA A 437 -8.50 28.30 -0.65
N GLU A 438 -8.68 29.31 -1.53
CA GLU A 438 -7.76 30.43 -1.72
C GLU A 438 -7.59 31.34 -0.50
N LYS A 439 -8.50 31.27 0.47
CA LYS A 439 -8.36 31.99 1.75
C LYS A 439 -7.36 31.30 2.70
N ILE A 440 -6.93 30.07 2.38
CA ILE A 440 -6.00 29.29 3.20
C ILE A 440 -4.58 29.51 2.71
N LYS A 441 -3.70 29.97 3.59
CA LYS A 441 -2.33 30.32 3.28
C LYS A 441 -1.36 29.15 3.30
N GLY A 442 -1.58 28.16 4.15
CA GLY A 442 -0.69 27.02 4.27
C GLY A 442 -1.30 25.89 5.07
N LEU A 443 -0.75 24.69 4.86
CA LEU A 443 -1.15 23.45 5.52
C LEU A 443 -0.01 22.95 6.41
N ILE A 444 -0.31 22.65 7.66
CA ILE A 444 0.62 22.08 8.64
C ILE A 444 0.05 20.72 9.04
N LEU A 445 0.64 19.66 8.51
CA LEU A 445 0.11 18.30 8.63
C LEU A 445 1.06 17.43 9.44
N LEU A 446 0.59 16.94 10.58
CA LEU A 446 1.32 16.00 11.42
C LEU A 446 0.70 14.62 11.28
N GLU A 447 1.51 13.61 10.93
CA GLU A 447 1.16 12.18 10.89
C GLU A 447 -0.25 11.88 10.34
N PRO A 448 -0.60 12.36 9.14
CA PRO A 448 -1.98 12.37 8.66
C PRO A 448 -2.55 10.97 8.43
N CYS A 449 -3.79 10.76 8.88
CA CYS A 449 -4.58 9.55 8.64
C CYS A 449 -5.37 9.72 7.33
N LEU A 450 -4.96 9.05 6.25
CA LEU A 450 -5.41 9.34 4.89
C LEU A 450 -6.02 8.15 4.16
N ASP A 451 -5.62 6.90 4.46
CA ASP A 451 -5.95 5.72 3.66
C ASP A 451 -6.76 4.68 4.44
N ALA A 452 -8.06 4.66 4.16
CA ALA A 452 -8.98 3.68 4.74
C ALA A 452 -8.70 2.23 4.32
N SER A 453 -7.95 1.98 3.25
CA SER A 453 -7.54 0.63 2.84
C SER A 453 -6.52 0.00 3.79
N MET A 454 -5.76 0.84 4.53
CA MET A 454 -4.68 0.39 5.42
C MET A 454 -3.71 -0.56 4.71
N GLY A 455 -3.52 -0.35 3.40
CA GLY A 455 -2.79 -1.27 2.52
C GLY A 455 -1.29 -1.04 2.49
N SER A 456 -0.75 -0.05 3.20
CA SER A 456 0.67 0.32 3.14
C SER A 456 1.59 -0.66 3.87
N ALA A 457 2.87 -0.72 3.48
CA ALA A 457 3.87 -1.55 4.14
C ALA A 457 4.10 -1.15 5.60
N SER A 458 3.97 0.14 5.92
CA SER A 458 4.06 0.61 7.31
C SER A 458 2.92 0.06 8.18
N TYR A 459 1.69 -0.10 7.65
CA TYR A 459 0.61 -0.76 8.36
C TYR A 459 0.88 -2.24 8.65
N ALA A 460 1.61 -2.93 7.78
CA ALA A 460 2.04 -4.29 8.04
C ALA A 460 3.16 -4.33 9.09
N LYS A 461 4.21 -3.52 8.88
CA LYS A 461 5.41 -3.50 9.74
C LYS A 461 5.13 -3.01 11.16
N TYR A 462 4.32 -1.95 11.29
CA TYR A 462 3.99 -1.31 12.56
C TYR A 462 2.55 -1.58 13.00
N SER A 463 2.01 -2.75 12.64
CA SER A 463 0.62 -3.15 12.94
C SER A 463 0.25 -3.07 14.43
N GLN A 464 1.25 -3.22 15.30
CA GLN A 464 1.17 -3.09 16.76
C GLN A 464 1.90 -1.85 17.26
N GLY A 465 2.04 -0.83 16.42
CA GLY A 465 2.78 0.38 16.76
C GLY A 465 2.32 1.05 18.05
N PRO A 466 3.19 1.85 18.70
CA PRO A 466 2.79 2.63 19.87
C PRO A 466 1.61 3.53 19.53
N ILE A 467 0.65 3.68 20.44
CA ILE A 467 -0.55 4.53 20.35
C ILE A 467 -1.51 4.11 19.22
N TRP A 468 -1.06 4.07 17.96
CA TRP A 468 -1.90 3.74 16.80
C TRP A 468 -1.57 2.36 16.26
N THR A 469 -2.56 1.48 16.22
CA THR A 469 -2.42 0.11 15.73
C THR A 469 -3.30 -0.11 14.51
N ARG A 470 -2.99 -1.11 13.69
CA ARG A 470 -3.84 -1.52 12.57
C ARG A 470 -5.27 -1.85 13.01
N LYS A 471 -5.42 -2.50 14.17
CA LYS A 471 -6.74 -2.86 14.72
C LYS A 471 -7.54 -1.61 15.12
N ALA A 472 -6.87 -0.62 15.71
CA ALA A 472 -7.46 0.67 16.03
C ALA A 472 -7.93 1.39 14.76
N ALA A 473 -7.07 1.45 13.74
CA ALA A 473 -7.37 2.04 12.45
C ALA A 473 -8.59 1.40 11.78
N ALA A 474 -8.64 0.06 11.71
CA ALA A 474 -9.77 -0.67 11.11
C ALA A 474 -11.11 -0.36 11.80
N SER A 475 -11.09 -0.29 13.13
CA SER A 475 -12.28 0.02 13.92
C SER A 475 -12.70 1.48 13.74
N ALA A 476 -11.73 2.40 13.72
CA ALA A 476 -11.96 3.83 13.55
C ALA A 476 -12.51 4.16 12.15
N TRP A 477 -11.91 3.63 11.10
CA TRP A 477 -12.38 3.81 9.72
C TRP A 477 -13.80 3.24 9.53
N LYS A 478 -14.07 2.04 10.07
CA LYS A 478 -15.41 1.45 10.01
C LYS A 478 -16.46 2.34 10.70
N ALA A 479 -16.14 2.88 11.86
CA ALA A 479 -17.04 3.77 12.60
C ALA A 479 -17.24 5.10 11.86
N TYR A 480 -16.16 5.65 11.29
CA TYR A 480 -16.20 6.91 10.56
C TYR A 480 -16.98 6.81 9.24
N ALA A 481 -16.82 5.73 8.50
CA ALA A 481 -17.58 5.48 7.27
C ALA A 481 -19.09 5.30 7.56
N GLY A 482 -19.45 4.68 8.68
CA GLY A 482 -20.85 4.34 8.96
C GLY A 482 -21.41 3.40 7.90
N ASN A 483 -22.49 3.84 7.22
CA ASN A 483 -23.12 3.14 6.09
C ASN A 483 -22.75 3.75 4.72
N ALA A 484 -21.89 4.76 4.69
CA ALA A 484 -21.48 5.42 3.46
C ALA A 484 -20.26 4.72 2.84
N ASP A 485 -20.19 4.72 1.52
CA ASP A 485 -18.93 4.45 0.82
C ASP A 485 -17.98 5.61 1.13
N LEU A 486 -16.75 5.28 1.57
CA LEU A 486 -15.75 6.32 1.80
C LEU A 486 -15.39 6.99 0.48
N PRO A 487 -15.44 8.31 0.41
CA PRO A 487 -15.09 9.06 -0.80
C PRO A 487 -13.65 8.83 -1.23
N GLU A 488 -13.32 9.12 -2.49
CA GLU A 488 -11.98 8.96 -3.08
C GLU A 488 -10.87 9.67 -2.29
N PHE A 489 -11.20 10.76 -1.58
CA PHE A 489 -10.20 11.47 -0.76
C PHE A 489 -9.71 10.69 0.48
N ALA A 490 -10.34 9.57 0.81
CA ALA A 490 -9.80 8.65 1.82
C ALA A 490 -8.62 7.81 1.30
N PHE A 491 -8.21 8.01 0.03
CA PHE A 491 -7.10 7.30 -0.60
C PHE A 491 -6.06 8.31 -1.12
N PRO A 492 -4.82 8.31 -0.61
CA PRO A 492 -3.82 9.35 -0.91
C PRO A 492 -3.53 9.54 -2.41
N TYR A 493 -3.62 8.47 -3.18
CA TYR A 493 -3.31 8.48 -4.61
C TYR A 493 -4.47 8.96 -5.50
N ALA A 494 -5.70 8.98 -4.99
CA ALA A 494 -6.88 9.43 -5.73
C ALA A 494 -7.13 10.95 -5.60
N MET A 495 -6.44 11.61 -4.67
CA MET A 495 -6.68 13.02 -4.36
C MET A 495 -6.27 13.95 -5.50
N PRO A 496 -7.08 14.99 -5.82
CA PRO A 496 -6.67 16.05 -6.73
C PRO A 496 -5.47 16.85 -6.17
N PRO A 497 -4.75 17.62 -7.02
CA PRO A 497 -3.63 18.41 -6.58
C PRO A 497 -4.04 19.47 -5.56
N VAL A 498 -3.28 19.55 -4.46
CA VAL A 498 -3.40 20.63 -3.47
C VAL A 498 -2.34 21.68 -3.80
N MET A 499 -2.78 22.85 -4.26
CA MET A 499 -1.87 23.92 -4.67
C MET A 499 -1.45 24.83 -3.52
N ILE A 500 -2.05 24.67 -2.34
CA ILE A 500 -1.70 25.42 -1.12
C ILE A 500 -0.35 24.88 -0.60
N PRO A 501 0.61 25.75 -0.25
CA PRO A 501 1.86 25.29 0.35
C PRO A 501 1.61 24.39 1.58
N ALA A 502 2.35 23.32 1.70
CA ALA A 502 2.18 22.36 2.80
C ALA A 502 3.52 21.98 3.44
N ILE A 503 3.53 21.87 4.77
CA ILE A 503 4.60 21.23 5.53
C ILE A 503 4.02 19.95 6.16
N LEU A 504 4.70 18.83 5.93
CA LEU A 504 4.28 17.50 6.36
C LEU A 504 5.33 16.89 7.29
N PHE A 505 4.88 16.46 8.45
CA PHE A 505 5.71 15.71 9.40
C PHE A 505 5.24 14.25 9.46
N VAL A 506 6.18 13.33 9.32
CA VAL A 506 5.93 11.88 9.23
C VAL A 506 6.79 11.15 10.24
N ASN A 507 6.21 10.24 11.01
CA ASN A 507 6.97 9.43 11.94
C ASN A 507 7.61 8.22 11.24
N PRO A 508 8.90 7.93 11.45
CA PRO A 508 9.55 6.72 10.94
C PRO A 508 8.91 5.42 11.45
N VAL A 509 8.41 5.41 12.69
CA VAL A 509 7.82 4.22 13.35
C VAL A 509 6.31 4.40 13.51
N ASP A 510 5.59 4.41 12.39
CA ASP A 510 4.16 4.70 12.37
C ASP A 510 3.44 3.88 11.29
N PRO A 511 2.29 3.25 11.58
CA PRO A 511 1.44 2.67 10.54
C PRO A 511 1.07 3.66 9.42
N LEU A 512 0.88 4.94 9.72
CA LEU A 512 0.48 5.98 8.76
C LEU A 512 1.63 6.53 7.90
N ARG A 513 2.88 6.11 8.16
CA ARG A 513 4.07 6.64 7.48
C ARG A 513 3.97 6.63 5.96
N ASP A 514 3.70 5.47 5.38
CA ASP A 514 3.81 5.29 3.94
C ASP A 514 2.66 5.93 3.17
N GLU A 515 1.46 6.03 3.76
CA GLU A 515 0.35 6.77 3.16
C GLU A 515 0.62 8.28 3.15
N ALA A 516 1.21 8.82 4.21
CA ALA A 516 1.62 10.22 4.28
C ALA A 516 2.71 10.55 3.23
N LEU A 517 3.72 9.68 3.09
CA LEU A 517 4.76 9.81 2.05
C LEU A 517 4.18 9.68 0.64
N THR A 518 3.25 8.77 0.43
CA THR A 518 2.56 8.59 -0.86
C THR A 518 1.74 9.83 -1.22
N TRP A 519 1.04 10.41 -0.25
CA TRP A 519 0.34 11.67 -0.43
C TRP A 519 1.30 12.78 -0.86
N ALA A 520 2.39 12.98 -0.12
CA ALA A 520 3.37 14.03 -0.41
C ALA A 520 3.96 13.88 -1.81
N LYS A 521 4.42 12.66 -2.15
CA LYS A 521 4.93 12.35 -3.48
C LYS A 521 3.89 12.66 -4.56
N THR A 522 2.65 12.25 -4.37
CA THR A 522 1.56 12.48 -5.34
C THR A 522 1.31 13.98 -5.54
N GLN A 523 1.33 14.78 -4.47
CA GLN A 523 1.16 16.23 -4.57
C GLN A 523 2.34 16.90 -5.29
N ILE A 524 3.58 16.52 -4.96
CA ILE A 524 4.81 17.04 -5.61
C ILE A 524 4.81 16.70 -7.11
N ASP A 525 4.51 15.46 -7.49
CA ASP A 525 4.45 15.00 -8.88
C ASP A 525 3.40 15.78 -9.71
N ARG A 526 2.41 16.38 -9.04
CA ARG A 526 1.35 17.21 -9.64
C ARG A 526 1.60 18.72 -9.54
N GLY A 527 2.79 19.14 -9.08
CA GLY A 527 3.20 20.53 -8.99
C GLY A 527 2.89 21.22 -7.66
N GLY A 528 2.43 20.49 -6.63
CA GLY A 528 2.19 21.02 -5.29
C GLY A 528 3.50 21.39 -4.57
N LYS A 529 3.46 22.45 -3.76
CA LYS A 529 4.58 22.91 -2.92
C LYS A 529 4.51 22.18 -1.56
N VAL A 530 5.21 21.06 -1.42
CA VAL A 530 5.19 20.23 -0.19
C VAL A 530 6.61 20.05 0.36
N SER A 531 6.83 20.42 1.61
CA SER A 531 8.03 20.09 2.37
C SER A 531 7.75 18.91 3.29
N VAL A 532 8.63 17.90 3.34
CA VAL A 532 8.45 16.68 4.14
C VAL A 532 9.59 16.52 5.13
N TYR A 533 9.26 16.24 6.38
CA TYR A 533 10.21 16.01 7.47
C TYR A 533 9.91 14.70 8.20
N LEU A 534 10.96 13.91 8.43
CA LEU A 534 10.92 12.64 9.18
C LEU A 534 11.85 12.74 10.40
N PRO A 535 11.39 13.26 11.52
CA PRO A 535 12.21 13.32 12.75
C PRO A 535 12.57 11.92 13.22
N ALA A 536 13.88 11.67 13.41
CA ALA A 536 14.37 10.36 13.79
C ALA A 536 13.83 9.92 15.17
N GLY A 537 13.46 8.65 15.30
CA GLY A 537 13.05 8.05 16.57
C GLY A 537 11.63 8.39 17.02
N THR A 538 10.81 8.99 16.15
CA THR A 538 9.41 9.31 16.46
C THR A 538 8.46 8.20 16.04
N PHE A 539 7.33 8.13 16.74
CA PHE A 539 6.21 7.22 16.53
C PHE A 539 4.89 8.01 16.57
N HIS A 540 3.78 7.38 16.24
CA HIS A 540 2.48 8.04 16.21
C HIS A 540 2.16 8.77 17.53
N GLY A 541 1.82 10.06 17.45
CA GLY A 541 1.58 10.93 18.61
C GLY A 541 2.83 11.58 19.22
N ALA A 542 4.04 11.28 18.73
CA ALA A 542 5.26 11.82 19.30
C ALA A 542 5.60 13.25 18.82
N LEU A 543 5.07 13.66 17.67
CA LEU A 543 5.43 14.93 17.02
C LEU A 543 4.94 16.17 17.76
N SER A 544 3.91 16.03 18.58
CA SER A 544 3.22 17.13 19.28
C SER A 544 3.32 17.06 20.80
N VAL A 545 4.26 16.28 21.34
CA VAL A 545 4.50 16.18 22.78
C VAL A 545 5.15 17.48 23.28
N SER A 546 4.34 18.31 23.95
CA SER A 546 4.77 19.60 24.51
C SER A 546 6.00 19.44 25.41
N GLY A 547 6.96 20.35 25.29
CA GLY A 547 8.20 20.36 26.06
C GLY A 547 9.29 19.40 25.58
N SER A 548 9.01 18.50 24.61
CA SER A 548 10.02 17.59 24.04
C SER A 548 10.96 18.32 23.06
N LYS A 549 12.17 17.76 22.87
CA LYS A 549 13.10 18.24 21.82
C LYS A 549 12.51 18.07 20.43
N VAL A 550 11.73 17.01 20.22
CA VAL A 550 11.04 16.75 18.97
C VAL A 550 10.07 17.88 18.67
N TRP A 551 9.19 18.24 19.61
CA TRP A 551 8.27 19.36 19.45
C TRP A 551 9.01 20.70 19.25
N ALA A 552 10.10 20.93 19.98
CA ALA A 552 10.92 22.11 19.78
C ALA A 552 11.53 22.20 18.36
N GLN A 553 11.87 21.07 17.76
CA GLN A 553 12.34 20.99 16.38
C GLN A 553 11.18 21.21 15.38
N VAL A 554 10.07 20.48 15.55
CA VAL A 554 8.87 20.59 14.72
C VAL A 554 8.36 22.03 14.69
N SER A 555 8.24 22.66 15.86
CA SER A 555 7.73 24.03 15.96
C SER A 555 8.67 25.07 15.33
N LYS A 556 10.00 24.85 15.29
CA LYS A 556 10.93 25.72 14.54
C LYS A 556 10.71 25.61 13.02
N LEU A 557 10.47 24.41 12.52
CA LEU A 557 10.21 24.20 11.10
C LEU A 557 8.85 24.79 10.68
N ILE A 558 7.85 24.70 11.54
CA ILE A 558 6.55 25.36 11.33
C ILE A 558 6.73 26.89 11.29
N ASP A 559 7.55 27.45 12.18
CA ASP A 559 7.84 28.90 12.21
C ASP A 559 8.48 29.37 10.90
N ALA A 560 9.51 28.67 10.42
CA ALA A 560 10.14 28.95 9.14
C ALA A 560 9.15 28.84 7.97
N PHE A 561 8.32 27.79 7.94
CA PHE A 561 7.30 27.61 6.92
C PHE A 561 6.29 28.76 6.88
N ILE A 562 5.83 29.25 8.04
CA ILE A 562 4.89 30.38 8.13
C ILE A 562 5.56 31.64 7.57
N VAL A 563 6.81 31.93 7.95
CA VAL A 563 7.57 33.10 7.45
C VAL A 563 7.72 33.02 5.94
N ASP A 564 8.19 31.89 5.41
CA ASP A 564 8.40 31.71 3.97
C ASP A 564 7.11 31.91 3.14
N THR A 565 5.96 31.46 3.68
CA THR A 565 4.67 31.63 2.98
C THR A 565 4.14 33.06 3.04
N GLU A 566 4.46 33.82 4.08
CA GLU A 566 4.07 35.25 4.20
C GLU A 566 4.97 36.14 3.36
N GLU A 567 6.29 35.87 3.28
CA GLU A 567 7.24 36.65 2.48
C GLU A 567 7.07 36.39 0.97
N GLY A 568 6.70 35.18 0.57
CA GLY A 568 6.43 34.85 -0.84
C GLY A 568 5.32 35.70 -1.47
N ASP A 569 4.30 36.06 -0.72
CA ASP A 569 3.21 36.94 -1.18
C ASP A 569 3.65 38.41 -1.35
N ALA A 570 4.58 38.87 -0.53
CA ALA A 570 5.08 40.24 -0.63
C ALA A 570 5.89 40.47 -1.93
N GLY A 571 6.62 39.45 -2.39
CA GLY A 571 7.38 39.50 -3.63
C GLY A 571 6.55 39.36 -4.92
N GLU A 572 5.33 38.76 -4.87
CA GLU A 572 4.40 38.70 -6.00
C GLU A 572 3.53 39.96 -6.12
N ALA A 573 3.29 40.68 -5.03
CA ALA A 573 2.54 41.95 -5.04
C ALA A 573 3.36 43.15 -5.56
N GLU A 574 4.69 43.05 -5.66
CA GLU A 574 5.59 44.07 -6.20
C GLU A 574 5.94 43.85 -7.70
N LYS A 575 5.48 42.79 -8.32
CA LYS A 575 5.62 42.50 -9.75
C LYS A 575 4.30 42.72 -10.49
#